data_9f532a13ff83dbbd6a1db5d42627e09b
#
_entry.id   9f532a13ff83dbbd6a1db5d42627e09b
#
_cell.length_a   1.000
_cell.length_b   1.000
_cell.length_c   1.000
_cell.angle_alpha   90.00
_cell.angle_beta   90.00
_cell.angle_gamma   90.00
#
_symmetry.space_group_name_H-M   'P 1'
#
loop_
_entity.id
_entity.type
_entity.pdbx_description
1 polymer ?
#
loop_
_entity_poly.entity_id
_entity_poly.type
_entity_poly.pdbx_seq_one_letter_code
_entity_poly.pdbx_strand_id
1 'polypeptide(L)'
;MSKKNYSYMEIQDYIKAGKIAGEVRENTRKKNWIGKTVYEICEEVENEIKKRGAKCAFPVNTSLNEVAAHYTAEPNDQLTISEDDLVKIDLGAQINGHIADTAVTVCYNPEFDHLTQVAQTALNNAMSMIKVGVKSSDVGRTIEKTIKQSGCLPIANLSGHSLEQYTIHAGKSVPNIWSIGSFSFGENQAFACEPFVTTGDGLGFVHEGKTKNIFALASRKKTKDKEADRMLDYIWQNFNLLPFALRWLLPEWEENNARKLLDILTKKKAIHAYPVLVEGNGKRVTQAEHTFIPNENGVTITTMGQ
;
A
#
# COMPACT_ATOMS: atom_id res chain seq x y z
N MET A 1 11.03 21.74 9.88
CA MET A 1 10.32 20.63 10.53
C MET A 1 11.32 19.87 11.40
N SER A 2 11.06 19.71 12.70
CA SER A 2 11.91 18.96 13.63
C SER A 2 12.03 17.52 13.15
N LYS A 3 13.24 16.96 13.07
CA LYS A 3 13.47 15.54 12.83
C LYS A 3 12.87 14.77 14.02
N LYS A 4 11.74 14.08 13.80
CA LYS A 4 11.18 13.19 14.80
C LYS A 4 12.04 11.91 14.78
N ASN A 5 12.93 11.76 15.74
CA ASN A 5 13.62 10.48 15.95
C ASN A 5 12.69 9.61 16.79
N TYR A 6 12.34 8.44 16.28
CA TYR A 6 11.56 7.46 17.03
C TYR A 6 12.33 6.93 18.24
N SER A 7 11.62 6.72 19.32
CA SER A 7 12.15 6.02 20.51
C SER A 7 12.43 4.56 20.19
N TYR A 8 13.21 3.89 21.04
CA TYR A 8 13.46 2.45 20.90
C TYR A 8 12.17 1.63 20.87
N MET A 9 11.17 1.98 21.69
CA MET A 9 9.87 1.28 21.72
C MET A 9 9.09 1.43 20.41
N GLU A 10 9.08 2.63 19.83
CA GLU A 10 8.42 2.88 18.53
C GLU A 10 9.07 2.07 17.40
N ILE A 11 10.42 1.95 17.40
CA ILE A 11 11.13 1.10 16.44
C ILE A 11 10.76 -0.37 16.61
N GLN A 12 10.61 -0.87 17.86
CA GLN A 12 10.16 -2.26 18.09
C GLN A 12 8.74 -2.52 17.60
N ASP A 13 7.84 -1.53 17.68
CA ASP A 13 6.49 -1.64 17.13
C ASP A 13 6.51 -1.73 15.59
N TYR A 14 7.36 -0.96 14.89
CA TYR A 14 7.58 -1.10 13.45
C TYR A 14 8.13 -2.49 13.09
N ILE A 15 9.12 -2.99 13.84
CA ILE A 15 9.72 -4.32 13.60
C ILE A 15 8.68 -5.41 13.81
N LYS A 16 7.87 -5.33 14.87
CA LYS A 16 6.82 -6.31 15.17
C LYS A 16 5.72 -6.29 14.11
N ALA A 17 5.25 -5.10 13.71
CA ALA A 17 4.28 -4.94 12.61
C ALA A 17 4.85 -5.51 11.31
N GLY A 18 6.12 -5.21 11.01
CA GLY A 18 6.83 -5.67 9.82
C GLY A 18 6.96 -7.18 9.75
N LYS A 19 7.34 -7.82 10.86
CA LYS A 19 7.42 -9.28 10.94
C LYS A 19 6.07 -9.92 10.60
N ILE A 20 4.98 -9.42 11.20
CA ILE A 20 3.62 -9.94 10.94
C ILE A 20 3.23 -9.73 9.48
N ALA A 21 3.41 -8.52 8.93
CA ALA A 21 3.07 -8.21 7.55
C ALA A 21 3.88 -9.06 6.57
N GLY A 22 5.19 -9.21 6.79
CA GLY A 22 6.07 -10.02 5.95
C GLY A 22 5.69 -11.50 5.94
N GLU A 23 5.38 -12.08 7.11
CA GLU A 23 4.91 -13.47 7.21
C GLU A 23 3.56 -13.66 6.49
N VAL A 24 2.60 -12.74 6.67
CA VAL A 24 1.31 -12.79 5.99
C VAL A 24 1.50 -12.65 4.48
N ARG A 25 2.34 -11.72 4.01
CA ARG A 25 2.67 -11.58 2.58
C ARG A 25 3.24 -12.87 2.00
N GLU A 26 4.20 -13.52 2.67
CA GLU A 26 4.80 -14.77 2.17
C GLU A 26 3.79 -15.92 2.15
N ASN A 27 2.88 -15.99 3.12
CA ASN A 27 1.80 -16.97 3.11
C ASN A 27 0.83 -16.69 1.95
N THR A 28 0.48 -15.42 1.73
CA THR A 28 -0.37 -14.96 0.62
C THR A 28 0.24 -15.29 -0.72
N ARG A 29 1.55 -15.08 -0.90
CA ARG A 29 2.28 -15.39 -2.14
C ARG A 29 2.25 -16.88 -2.51
N LYS A 30 2.24 -17.77 -1.51
CA LYS A 30 2.28 -19.23 -1.72
C LYS A 30 0.92 -19.85 -1.99
N LYS A 31 -0.18 -19.11 -1.77
CA LYS A 31 -1.54 -19.61 -1.99
C LYS A 31 -1.94 -19.57 -3.45
N ASN A 32 -2.73 -20.52 -3.87
CA ASN A 32 -3.45 -20.45 -5.14
C ASN A 32 -4.78 -19.71 -4.92
N TRP A 33 -4.94 -18.58 -5.60
CA TRP A 33 -6.13 -17.74 -5.52
C TRP A 33 -7.09 -17.92 -6.70
N ILE A 34 -6.77 -18.74 -7.70
CA ILE A 34 -7.64 -19.00 -8.86
C ILE A 34 -9.01 -19.49 -8.35
N GLY A 35 -10.08 -18.88 -8.89
CA GLY A 35 -11.46 -19.15 -8.49
C GLY A 35 -11.92 -18.42 -7.22
N LYS A 36 -11.03 -17.76 -6.48
CA LYS A 36 -11.40 -16.92 -5.34
C LYS A 36 -11.82 -15.52 -5.77
N THR A 37 -12.80 -14.97 -5.08
CA THR A 37 -13.17 -13.56 -5.27
C THR A 37 -12.18 -12.63 -4.59
N VAL A 38 -12.06 -11.40 -5.10
CA VAL A 38 -11.28 -10.34 -4.43
C VAL A 38 -11.76 -10.11 -2.99
N TYR A 39 -13.07 -10.26 -2.74
CA TYR A 39 -13.64 -10.18 -1.39
C TYR A 39 -13.06 -11.25 -0.46
N GLU A 40 -13.05 -12.52 -0.89
CA GLU A 40 -12.48 -13.64 -0.10
C GLU A 40 -11.01 -13.40 0.21
N ILE A 41 -10.23 -12.89 -0.76
CA ILE A 41 -8.80 -12.61 -0.58
C ILE A 41 -8.61 -11.51 0.48
N CYS A 42 -9.31 -10.38 0.34
CA CYS A 42 -9.22 -9.27 1.29
C CYS A 42 -9.55 -9.72 2.72
N GLU A 43 -10.69 -10.44 2.90
CA GLU A 43 -11.11 -10.92 4.21
C GLU A 43 -10.13 -11.93 4.81
N GLU A 44 -9.62 -12.87 4.00
CA GLU A 44 -8.68 -13.90 4.47
C GLU A 44 -7.37 -13.28 4.93
N VAL A 45 -6.79 -12.38 4.14
CA VAL A 45 -5.51 -11.72 4.45
C VAL A 45 -5.63 -10.79 5.65
N GLU A 46 -6.71 -10.00 5.73
CA GLU A 46 -6.97 -9.12 6.89
C GLU A 46 -7.20 -9.92 8.18
N ASN A 47 -7.89 -11.03 8.08
CA ASN A 47 -8.11 -11.91 9.23
C ASN A 47 -6.81 -12.60 9.68
N GLU A 48 -5.90 -12.92 8.75
CA GLU A 48 -4.60 -13.48 9.11
C GLU A 48 -3.73 -12.44 9.86
N ILE A 49 -3.72 -11.17 9.44
CA ILE A 49 -3.06 -10.08 10.18
C ILE A 49 -3.61 -9.99 11.61
N LYS A 50 -4.95 -9.97 11.76
CA LYS A 50 -5.61 -9.86 13.08
C LYS A 50 -5.31 -11.05 13.97
N LYS A 51 -5.32 -12.29 13.45
CA LYS A 51 -4.99 -13.53 14.18
C LYS A 51 -3.56 -13.54 14.72
N ARG A 52 -2.63 -12.85 14.06
CA ARG A 52 -1.23 -12.69 14.50
C ARG A 52 -1.03 -11.57 15.52
N GLY A 53 -2.11 -10.90 15.94
CA GLY A 53 -2.09 -9.89 17.01
C GLY A 53 -1.73 -8.47 16.54
N ALA A 54 -1.81 -8.18 15.25
CA ALA A 54 -1.75 -6.83 14.69
C ALA A 54 -3.15 -6.35 14.27
N LYS A 55 -3.30 -5.05 14.01
CA LYS A 55 -4.43 -4.49 13.28
C LYS A 55 -4.02 -4.25 11.84
N CYS A 56 -4.98 -4.23 10.90
CA CYS A 56 -4.70 -3.77 9.54
C CYS A 56 -4.35 -2.28 9.58
N ALA A 57 -3.33 -1.87 8.83
CA ALA A 57 -2.96 -0.47 8.66
C ALA A 57 -3.85 0.22 7.62
N PHE A 58 -4.33 -0.55 6.65
CA PHE A 58 -5.27 -0.14 5.61
C PHE A 58 -6.01 -1.39 5.08
N PRO A 59 -7.12 -1.23 4.34
CA PRO A 59 -7.80 -2.35 3.69
C PRO A 59 -6.87 -3.04 2.69
N VAL A 60 -6.81 -4.37 2.73
CA VAL A 60 -5.99 -5.11 1.76
C VAL A 60 -6.39 -4.72 0.35
N ASN A 61 -5.42 -4.26 -0.45
CA ASN A 61 -5.63 -3.95 -1.85
C ASN A 61 -5.36 -5.23 -2.65
N THR A 62 -6.34 -5.62 -3.48
CA THR A 62 -6.22 -6.76 -4.40
C THR A 62 -6.47 -6.25 -5.81
N SER A 63 -5.41 -5.79 -6.45
CA SER A 63 -5.47 -5.10 -7.75
C SER A 63 -5.07 -6.04 -8.89
N LEU A 64 -5.92 -6.19 -9.90
CA LEU A 64 -5.71 -7.10 -11.03
C LEU A 64 -5.15 -6.36 -12.24
N ASN A 65 -4.25 -7.02 -12.94
CA ASN A 65 -3.80 -6.68 -14.29
C ASN A 65 -3.31 -5.22 -14.42
N GLU A 66 -4.00 -4.39 -15.19
CA GLU A 66 -3.71 -2.98 -15.41
C GLU A 66 -4.03 -2.07 -14.22
N VAL A 67 -4.84 -2.55 -13.27
CA VAL A 67 -5.08 -1.83 -12.02
C VAL A 67 -3.82 -1.89 -11.18
N ALA A 68 -3.14 -0.78 -11.02
CA ALA A 68 -1.86 -0.71 -10.32
C ALA A 68 -2.03 -0.76 -8.80
N ALA A 69 -2.98 0.01 -8.24
CA ALA A 69 -3.15 0.18 -6.80
C ALA A 69 -4.57 0.66 -6.42
N HIS A 70 -4.84 0.67 -5.12
CA HIS A 70 -6.03 1.23 -4.47
C HIS A 70 -7.36 0.52 -4.80
N TYR A 71 -7.31 -0.75 -5.26
CA TYR A 71 -8.51 -1.56 -5.35
C TYR A 71 -8.62 -2.48 -4.16
N THR A 72 -9.61 -2.26 -3.31
CA THR A 72 -10.05 -3.18 -2.26
C THR A 72 -11.45 -3.67 -2.55
N ALA A 73 -11.82 -4.83 -2.04
CA ALA A 73 -13.14 -5.39 -2.28
C ALA A 73 -14.27 -4.49 -1.79
N GLU A 74 -15.30 -4.33 -2.62
CA GLU A 74 -16.62 -3.87 -2.17
C GLU A 74 -17.32 -4.97 -1.36
N PRO A 75 -18.36 -4.64 -0.57
CA PRO A 75 -19.20 -5.67 0.02
C PRO A 75 -19.74 -6.63 -1.06
N ASN A 76 -19.54 -7.93 -0.86
CA ASN A 76 -19.95 -8.96 -1.83
C ASN A 76 -19.35 -8.84 -3.24
N ASP A 77 -18.15 -8.30 -3.38
CA ASP A 77 -17.43 -8.21 -4.65
C ASP A 77 -17.28 -9.59 -5.30
N GLN A 78 -17.76 -9.72 -6.54
CA GLN A 78 -17.77 -10.97 -7.29
C GLN A 78 -16.60 -11.08 -8.29
N LEU A 79 -15.70 -10.10 -8.33
CA LEU A 79 -14.51 -10.16 -9.18
C LEU A 79 -13.65 -11.34 -8.76
N THR A 80 -13.49 -12.31 -9.66
CA THR A 80 -12.86 -13.61 -9.40
C THR A 80 -11.52 -13.71 -10.12
N ILE A 81 -10.54 -14.32 -9.47
CA ILE A 81 -9.19 -14.52 -10.04
C ILE A 81 -9.23 -15.65 -11.06
N SER A 82 -8.62 -15.43 -12.22
CA SER A 82 -8.47 -16.40 -13.32
C SER A 82 -7.02 -16.84 -13.52
N GLU A 83 -6.82 -17.83 -14.40
CA GLU A 83 -5.48 -18.34 -14.78
C GLU A 83 -4.67 -17.33 -15.61
N ASP A 84 -5.29 -16.26 -16.12
CA ASP A 84 -4.63 -15.22 -16.89
C ASP A 84 -4.24 -13.98 -16.06
N ASP A 85 -4.58 -13.98 -14.78
CA ASP A 85 -4.44 -12.77 -13.97
C ASP A 85 -3.07 -12.59 -13.34
N LEU A 86 -2.73 -11.32 -13.22
CA LEU A 86 -1.62 -10.78 -12.46
C LEU A 86 -2.22 -10.06 -11.25
N VAL A 87 -2.03 -10.60 -10.06
CA VAL A 87 -2.71 -10.14 -8.85
C VAL A 87 -1.73 -9.48 -7.91
N LYS A 88 -1.81 -8.17 -7.75
CA LYS A 88 -1.10 -7.44 -6.71
C LYS A 88 -1.89 -7.50 -5.42
N ILE A 89 -1.28 -8.02 -4.37
CA ILE A 89 -1.86 -8.06 -3.03
C ILE A 89 -0.96 -7.21 -2.14
N ASP A 90 -1.49 -6.06 -1.76
CA ASP A 90 -0.83 -5.04 -0.97
C ASP A 90 -1.52 -4.98 0.39
N LEU A 91 -0.75 -5.16 1.45
CA LEU A 91 -1.24 -5.36 2.80
C LEU A 91 -0.40 -4.61 3.83
N GLY A 92 -1.09 -4.05 4.81
CA GLY A 92 -0.44 -3.34 5.90
C GLY A 92 -0.86 -3.87 7.26
N ALA A 93 0.13 -4.05 8.14
CA ALA A 93 -0.10 -4.32 9.55
C ALA A 93 0.34 -3.13 10.41
N GLN A 94 -0.28 -2.95 11.58
CA GLN A 94 0.15 -1.93 12.51
C GLN A 94 0.10 -2.41 13.96
N ILE A 95 1.06 -1.93 14.76
CA ILE A 95 1.14 -2.07 16.21
C ILE A 95 1.20 -0.66 16.81
N ASN A 96 0.24 -0.31 17.65
CA ASN A 96 0.14 1.03 18.26
C ASN A 96 0.21 2.20 17.25
N GLY A 97 -0.27 1.97 16.02
CA GLY A 97 -0.23 2.94 14.93
C GLY A 97 1.08 2.95 14.12
N HIS A 98 2.10 2.19 14.50
CA HIS A 98 3.34 2.06 13.73
C HIS A 98 3.13 1.03 12.60
N ILE A 99 3.27 1.50 11.37
CA ILE A 99 2.81 0.83 10.15
C ILE A 99 3.93 0.01 9.54
N ALA A 100 3.61 -1.19 9.10
CA ALA A 100 4.39 -1.95 8.13
C ALA A 100 3.54 -2.14 6.88
N ASP A 101 4.09 -1.75 5.76
CA ASP A 101 3.50 -1.74 4.43
C ASP A 101 4.28 -2.69 3.52
N THR A 102 3.61 -3.57 2.80
CA THR A 102 4.29 -4.54 1.94
C THR A 102 3.35 -5.13 0.90
N ALA A 103 3.88 -5.38 -0.29
CA ALA A 103 3.10 -5.97 -1.37
C ALA A 103 3.84 -7.12 -2.06
N VAL A 104 3.05 -7.98 -2.69
CA VAL A 104 3.51 -9.04 -3.58
C VAL A 104 2.60 -9.13 -4.79
N THR A 105 3.19 -9.45 -5.94
CA THR A 105 2.42 -9.83 -7.12
C THR A 105 2.47 -11.35 -7.29
N VAL A 106 1.29 -11.97 -7.39
CA VAL A 106 1.12 -13.37 -7.79
C VAL A 106 0.74 -13.38 -9.26
N CYS A 107 1.54 -14.06 -10.07
CA CYS A 107 1.34 -14.17 -11.52
C CYS A 107 0.82 -15.56 -11.85
N TYR A 108 -0.34 -15.64 -12.52
CA TYR A 108 -0.90 -16.90 -13.00
C TYR A 108 -0.66 -17.10 -14.51
N ASN A 109 -0.34 -16.02 -15.25
CA ASN A 109 0.01 -16.10 -16.66
C ASN A 109 1.54 -16.08 -16.83
N PRO A 110 2.19 -17.19 -17.23
CA PRO A 110 3.64 -17.28 -17.34
C PRO A 110 4.28 -16.25 -18.31
N GLU A 111 3.51 -15.70 -19.24
CA GLU A 111 3.98 -14.65 -20.14
C GLU A 111 4.47 -13.41 -19.38
N PHE A 112 3.89 -13.14 -18.20
CA PHE A 112 4.21 -11.97 -17.40
C PHE A 112 5.08 -12.26 -16.16
N ASP A 113 5.57 -13.48 -15.97
CA ASP A 113 6.46 -13.84 -14.85
C ASP A 113 7.70 -12.93 -14.78
N HIS A 114 8.23 -12.53 -15.93
CA HIS A 114 9.38 -11.64 -15.98
C HIS A 114 9.12 -10.29 -15.34
N LEU A 115 7.88 -9.75 -15.41
CA LEU A 115 7.53 -8.46 -14.78
C LEU A 115 7.66 -8.54 -13.25
N THR A 116 7.21 -9.65 -12.64
CA THR A 116 7.32 -9.86 -11.19
C THR A 116 8.77 -9.95 -10.75
N GLN A 117 9.61 -10.63 -11.54
CA GLN A 117 11.05 -10.74 -11.30
C GLN A 117 11.75 -9.39 -11.42
N VAL A 118 11.35 -8.56 -12.39
CA VAL A 118 11.90 -7.20 -12.57
C VAL A 118 11.54 -6.31 -11.39
N ALA A 119 10.28 -6.34 -10.92
CA ALA A 119 9.86 -5.55 -9.76
C ALA A 119 10.63 -5.96 -8.49
N GLN A 120 10.76 -7.27 -8.24
CA GLN A 120 11.53 -7.79 -7.11
C GLN A 120 13.02 -7.42 -7.20
N THR A 121 13.62 -7.52 -8.40
CA THR A 121 15.01 -7.13 -8.62
C THR A 121 15.23 -5.65 -8.39
N ALA A 122 14.31 -4.81 -8.86
CA ALA A 122 14.38 -3.36 -8.64
C ALA A 122 14.29 -3.02 -7.14
N LEU A 123 13.39 -3.68 -6.41
CA LEU A 123 13.28 -3.54 -4.95
C LEU A 123 14.56 -3.97 -4.23
N ASN A 124 15.11 -5.14 -4.56
CA ASN A 124 16.34 -5.65 -3.95
C ASN A 124 17.53 -4.72 -4.19
N ASN A 125 17.67 -4.20 -5.42
CA ASN A 125 18.72 -3.24 -5.76
C ASN A 125 18.55 -1.91 -5.00
N ALA A 126 17.31 -1.43 -4.83
CA ALA A 126 17.01 -0.27 -4.02
C ALA A 126 17.40 -0.51 -2.54
N MET A 127 16.97 -1.63 -1.96
CA MET A 127 17.28 -1.97 -0.57
C MET A 127 18.79 -2.08 -0.32
N SER A 128 19.55 -2.65 -1.25
CA SER A 128 21.01 -2.84 -1.10
C SER A 128 21.82 -1.54 -1.01
N MET A 129 21.29 -0.44 -1.54
CA MET A 129 21.99 0.85 -1.53
C MET A 129 21.53 1.81 -0.43
N ILE A 130 20.36 1.54 0.18
CA ILE A 130 19.78 2.45 1.19
C ILE A 130 20.59 2.38 2.49
N LYS A 131 20.97 3.57 2.96
CA LYS A 131 21.52 3.84 4.30
C LYS A 131 21.34 5.30 4.65
N VAL A 132 21.62 5.68 5.86
CA VAL A 132 21.62 7.09 6.29
C VAL A 132 22.47 7.95 5.35
N GLY A 133 21.95 9.09 4.93
CA GLY A 133 22.60 10.05 4.02
C GLY A 133 22.38 9.81 2.53
N VAL A 134 21.96 8.62 2.10
CA VAL A 134 21.62 8.34 0.69
C VAL A 134 20.42 9.21 0.27
N LYS A 135 20.44 9.73 -0.95
CA LYS A 135 19.34 10.54 -1.49
C LYS A 135 18.23 9.65 -2.07
N SER A 136 16.97 10.00 -1.83
CA SER A 136 15.82 9.29 -2.40
C SER A 136 15.82 9.29 -3.93
N SER A 137 16.35 10.34 -4.57
CA SER A 137 16.51 10.40 -6.04
C SER A 137 17.51 9.38 -6.59
N ASP A 138 18.53 8.98 -5.82
CA ASP A 138 19.49 7.98 -6.25
C ASP A 138 18.88 6.58 -6.16
N VAL A 139 18.00 6.34 -5.18
CA VAL A 139 17.17 5.14 -5.09
C VAL A 139 16.25 5.05 -6.31
N GLY A 140 15.52 6.14 -6.60
CA GLY A 140 14.65 6.20 -7.79
C GLY A 140 15.41 5.96 -9.09
N ARG A 141 16.61 6.52 -9.24
CA ARG A 141 17.48 6.25 -10.40
C ARG A 141 17.87 4.78 -10.51
N THR A 142 18.14 4.11 -9.40
CA THR A 142 18.49 2.69 -9.37
C THR A 142 17.30 1.83 -9.77
N ILE A 143 16.11 2.11 -9.25
CA ILE A 143 14.86 1.46 -9.63
C ILE A 143 14.61 1.63 -11.13
N GLU A 144 14.59 2.87 -11.61
CA GLU A 144 14.37 3.21 -13.02
C GLU A 144 15.35 2.48 -13.95
N LYS A 145 16.65 2.53 -13.62
CA LYS A 145 17.70 1.87 -14.42
C LYS A 145 17.48 0.37 -14.47
N THR A 146 17.20 -0.28 -13.33
CA THR A 146 16.97 -1.74 -13.26
C THR A 146 15.80 -2.14 -14.15
N ILE A 147 14.69 -1.43 -14.05
CA ILE A 147 13.46 -1.72 -14.80
C ILE A 147 13.69 -1.52 -16.30
N LYS A 148 14.28 -0.39 -16.71
CA LYS A 148 14.52 -0.07 -18.13
C LYS A 148 15.52 -1.01 -18.78
N GLN A 149 16.53 -1.47 -18.06
CA GLN A 149 17.49 -2.46 -18.57
C GLN A 149 16.85 -3.82 -18.87
N SER A 150 15.69 -4.11 -18.29
CA SER A 150 14.91 -5.32 -18.54
C SER A 150 13.88 -5.16 -19.68
N GLY A 151 13.89 -4.04 -20.41
CA GLY A 151 12.93 -3.76 -21.48
C GLY A 151 11.53 -3.37 -20.97
N CYS A 152 11.38 -3.09 -19.67
CA CYS A 152 10.14 -2.69 -19.02
C CYS A 152 10.12 -1.19 -18.71
N LEU A 153 8.98 -0.68 -18.25
CA LEU A 153 8.83 0.70 -17.80
C LEU A 153 8.42 0.76 -16.31
N PRO A 154 9.04 1.65 -15.51
CA PRO A 154 8.51 1.97 -14.19
C PRO A 154 7.23 2.80 -14.31
N ILE A 155 6.32 2.69 -13.36
CA ILE A 155 5.20 3.64 -13.23
C ILE A 155 5.73 4.91 -12.55
N ALA A 156 5.94 5.94 -13.35
CA ALA A 156 6.71 7.12 -12.96
C ALA A 156 5.99 8.02 -11.94
N ASN A 157 4.67 8.00 -11.88
CA ASN A 157 3.85 8.80 -10.98
C ASN A 157 3.35 8.02 -9.75
N LEU A 158 3.90 6.83 -9.48
CA LEU A 158 3.80 6.13 -8.20
C LEU A 158 5.13 6.17 -7.47
N SER A 159 5.09 6.14 -6.16
CA SER A 159 6.28 6.23 -5.31
C SER A 159 6.03 5.62 -3.96
N GLY A 160 7.02 5.00 -3.38
CA GLY A 160 7.05 4.74 -1.96
C GLY A 160 7.03 6.04 -1.13
N HIS A 161 6.88 5.92 0.16
CA HIS A 161 6.61 7.06 1.04
C HIS A 161 7.20 6.86 2.45
N SER A 162 7.29 7.97 3.21
CA SER A 162 7.57 7.89 4.64
C SER A 162 6.33 7.47 5.41
N LEU A 163 6.56 6.73 6.50
CA LEU A 163 5.55 6.23 7.43
C LEU A 163 5.72 6.93 8.78
N GLU A 164 4.61 7.39 9.37
CA GLU A 164 4.56 7.88 10.75
C GLU A 164 3.41 7.20 11.51
N GLN A 165 3.39 7.37 12.82
CA GLN A 165 2.34 6.79 13.65
C GLN A 165 0.95 7.23 13.16
N TYR A 166 0.10 6.26 12.80
CA TYR A 166 -1.23 6.44 12.19
C TYR A 166 -1.23 7.25 10.87
N THR A 167 -0.09 7.42 10.22
CA THR A 167 0.00 8.19 8.98
C THR A 167 0.78 7.40 7.92
N ILE A 168 0.05 6.87 6.94
CA ILE A 168 0.64 6.04 5.90
C ILE A 168 1.46 6.86 4.89
N HIS A 169 1.01 8.04 4.50
CA HIS A 169 1.72 8.96 3.60
C HIS A 169 2.22 10.18 4.39
N ALA A 170 3.41 10.07 5.00
CA ALA A 170 3.93 11.09 5.91
C ALA A 170 4.77 12.19 5.21
N GLY A 171 4.55 12.41 3.92
CA GLY A 171 4.97 13.61 3.19
C GLY A 171 6.34 13.52 2.49
N LYS A 172 7.15 12.46 2.66
CA LYS A 172 8.36 12.23 1.87
C LYS A 172 8.10 11.10 0.88
N SER A 173 8.54 11.24 -0.39
CA SER A 173 8.38 10.22 -1.43
C SER A 173 9.68 9.49 -1.73
N VAL A 174 9.62 8.17 -1.87
CA VAL A 174 10.70 7.32 -2.38
C VAL A 174 10.35 7.01 -3.84
N PRO A 175 10.89 7.76 -4.81
CA PRO A 175 10.40 7.71 -6.19
C PRO A 175 10.81 6.43 -6.92
N ASN A 176 10.05 6.02 -7.93
CA ASN A 176 10.36 4.90 -8.82
C ASN A 176 11.23 5.31 -10.03
N ILE A 177 11.43 6.62 -10.20
CA ILE A 177 12.31 7.20 -11.21
C ILE A 177 13.19 8.29 -10.58
N TRP A 178 14.23 8.70 -11.27
CA TRP A 178 14.96 9.88 -10.82
C TRP A 178 14.05 11.12 -10.79
N SER A 179 14.11 11.88 -9.71
CA SER A 179 13.30 13.08 -9.52
C SER A 179 14.07 14.22 -8.86
N ILE A 180 13.62 15.45 -9.12
CA ILE A 180 14.11 16.68 -8.44
C ILE A 180 13.40 16.78 -7.08
N GLY A 181 14.07 17.41 -6.10
CA GLY A 181 13.46 17.65 -4.77
C GLY A 181 13.64 16.49 -3.79
N SER A 182 14.68 15.68 -3.99
CA SER A 182 15.01 14.56 -3.10
C SER A 182 15.40 15.00 -1.69
N PHE A 183 15.14 14.11 -0.72
CA PHE A 183 15.66 14.19 0.63
C PHE A 183 16.77 13.14 0.83
N SER A 184 17.58 13.29 1.88
CA SER A 184 18.47 12.22 2.34
C SER A 184 17.81 11.43 3.46
N PHE A 185 17.90 10.09 3.40
CA PHE A 185 17.37 9.24 4.45
C PHE A 185 18.04 9.57 5.80
N GLY A 186 17.22 9.72 6.81
CA GLY A 186 17.65 9.90 8.19
C GLY A 186 17.57 8.59 8.97
N GLU A 187 18.27 8.55 10.07
CA GLU A 187 18.20 7.45 11.01
C GLU A 187 16.83 7.38 11.70
N ASN A 188 16.41 6.16 12.07
CA ASN A 188 15.16 5.94 12.82
C ASN A 188 13.91 6.55 12.19
N GLN A 189 13.80 6.51 10.88
CA GLN A 189 12.60 6.88 10.13
C GLN A 189 12.14 5.69 9.30
N ALA A 190 10.84 5.38 9.33
CA ALA A 190 10.28 4.28 8.56
C ALA A 190 9.80 4.77 7.17
N PHE A 191 10.03 3.94 6.16
CA PHE A 191 9.62 4.21 4.77
C PHE A 191 9.11 2.93 4.13
N ALA A 192 8.23 3.08 3.14
CA ALA A 192 7.90 2.09 2.13
C ALA A 192 8.72 2.35 0.85
N CYS A 193 9.16 1.28 0.19
CA CYS A 193 9.75 1.31 -1.15
C CYS A 193 9.02 0.29 -2.00
N GLU A 194 8.39 0.76 -3.08
CA GLU A 194 7.42 0.00 -3.86
C GLU A 194 7.59 0.22 -5.36
N PRO A 195 8.55 -0.45 -6.01
CA PRO A 195 8.66 -0.43 -7.46
C PRO A 195 7.41 -1.00 -8.14
N PHE A 196 6.80 -0.20 -9.02
CA PHE A 196 5.75 -0.63 -9.93
C PHE A 196 6.31 -0.74 -11.34
N VAL A 197 6.05 -1.86 -12.00
CA VAL A 197 6.60 -2.20 -13.32
C VAL A 197 5.49 -2.53 -14.29
N THR A 198 5.54 -1.97 -15.49
CA THR A 198 4.68 -2.34 -16.62
C THR A 198 5.51 -2.79 -17.81
N THR A 199 4.86 -3.36 -18.83
CA THR A 199 5.51 -3.78 -20.08
C THR A 199 6.16 -2.61 -20.83
N GLY A 200 7.12 -2.90 -21.72
CA GLY A 200 7.83 -1.86 -22.50
C GLY A 200 6.95 -1.08 -23.46
N ASP A 201 5.76 -1.59 -23.79
CA ASP A 201 4.73 -0.93 -24.61
C ASP A 201 3.61 -0.28 -23.78
N GLY A 202 3.75 -0.26 -22.45
CA GLY A 202 2.87 0.48 -21.54
C GLY A 202 3.09 1.99 -21.62
N LEU A 203 2.26 2.75 -20.91
CA LEU A 203 2.44 4.21 -20.78
C LEU A 203 3.52 4.55 -19.72
N GLY A 204 3.70 3.69 -18.71
CA GLY A 204 4.55 3.98 -17.56
C GLY A 204 3.97 5.05 -16.63
N PHE A 205 2.67 5.30 -16.69
CA PHE A 205 1.90 6.23 -15.87
C PHE A 205 0.52 5.67 -15.55
N VAL A 206 0.04 5.94 -14.35
CA VAL A 206 -1.34 5.66 -13.97
C VAL A 206 -2.20 6.92 -14.02
N HIS A 207 -3.49 6.71 -14.25
CA HIS A 207 -4.54 7.72 -14.10
C HIS A 207 -5.58 7.24 -13.08
N GLU A 208 -6.36 8.18 -12.57
CA GLU A 208 -7.45 7.88 -11.64
C GLU A 208 -8.60 7.16 -12.37
N GLY A 209 -8.97 5.99 -11.86
CA GLY A 209 -10.19 5.29 -12.24
C GLY A 209 -11.42 5.90 -11.56
N LYS A 210 -12.59 5.37 -11.92
CA LYS A 210 -13.89 5.85 -11.38
C LYS A 210 -14.18 5.32 -9.98
N THR A 211 -13.70 4.14 -9.67
CA THR A 211 -13.96 3.45 -8.38
C THR A 211 -13.17 4.10 -7.26
N LYS A 212 -13.84 4.31 -6.11
CA LYS A 212 -13.26 4.87 -4.88
C LYS A 212 -13.86 4.11 -3.71
N ASN A 213 -13.18 3.09 -3.23
CA ASN A 213 -13.66 2.21 -2.16
C ASN A 213 -12.73 2.15 -0.93
N ILE A 214 -11.68 2.98 -0.93
CA ILE A 214 -10.82 3.23 0.22
C ILE A 214 -10.98 4.70 0.65
N PHE A 215 -11.13 4.91 1.94
CA PHE A 215 -11.36 6.23 2.53
C PHE A 215 -10.37 6.48 3.67
N ALA A 216 -10.05 7.74 3.95
CA ALA A 216 -9.30 8.13 5.15
C ALA A 216 -9.84 9.42 5.74
N LEU A 217 -9.66 9.59 7.05
CA LEU A 217 -10.04 10.80 7.74
C LEU A 217 -9.18 11.98 7.28
N ALA A 218 -9.84 13.07 6.87
CA ALA A 218 -9.18 14.33 6.48
C ALA A 218 -9.40 15.44 7.50
N SER A 219 -10.55 15.43 8.21
CA SER A 219 -10.90 16.44 9.19
C SER A 219 -11.93 15.92 10.19
N ARG A 220 -11.81 16.32 11.44
CA ARG A 220 -12.80 16.02 12.49
C ARG A 220 -13.89 17.09 12.64
N LYS A 221 -14.00 18.00 11.68
CA LYS A 221 -15.03 19.03 11.68
C LYS A 221 -16.42 18.42 11.50
N LYS A 222 -17.32 18.68 12.45
CA LYS A 222 -18.70 18.18 12.43
C LYS A 222 -19.48 18.68 11.22
N THR A 223 -20.37 17.83 10.71
CA THR A 223 -21.13 18.06 9.47
C THR A 223 -22.49 18.76 9.72
N LYS A 224 -23.01 18.73 10.92
CA LYS A 224 -24.38 19.07 11.36
C LYS A 224 -25.40 17.94 11.08
N ASP A 225 -25.02 16.85 10.44
CA ASP A 225 -25.79 15.62 10.37
C ASP A 225 -25.34 14.73 11.54
N LYS A 226 -26.27 14.38 12.44
CA LYS A 226 -25.94 13.66 13.68
C LYS A 226 -25.40 12.27 13.43
N GLU A 227 -25.91 11.59 12.40
CA GLU A 227 -25.48 10.22 12.10
C GLU A 227 -24.12 10.20 11.36
N ALA A 228 -23.91 11.14 10.44
CA ALA A 228 -22.61 11.35 9.82
C ALA A 228 -21.54 11.74 10.85
N ASP A 229 -21.91 12.57 11.84
CA ASP A 229 -21.03 12.95 12.94
C ASP A 229 -20.71 11.77 13.87
N ARG A 230 -21.67 10.84 14.10
CA ARG A 230 -21.43 9.57 14.81
C ARG A 230 -20.46 8.68 14.04
N MET A 231 -20.64 8.55 12.72
CA MET A 231 -19.71 7.79 11.87
C MET A 231 -18.31 8.41 11.88
N LEU A 232 -18.20 9.73 11.84
CA LEU A 232 -16.93 10.45 11.92
C LEU A 232 -16.17 10.16 13.23
N ASP A 233 -16.90 10.12 14.36
CA ASP A 233 -16.34 9.75 15.66
C ASP A 233 -15.91 8.28 15.71
N TYR A 234 -16.71 7.38 15.13
CA TYR A 234 -16.35 5.96 15.00
C TYR A 234 -15.09 5.75 14.16
N ILE A 235 -14.98 6.42 13.00
CA ILE A 235 -13.80 6.37 12.13
C ILE A 235 -12.55 6.81 12.92
N TRP A 236 -12.64 7.92 13.65
CA TRP A 236 -11.54 8.39 14.48
C TRP A 236 -11.11 7.38 15.55
N GLN A 237 -12.07 6.79 16.26
CA GLN A 237 -11.79 5.87 17.37
C GLN A 237 -11.20 4.55 16.89
N ASN A 238 -11.63 4.05 15.72
CA ASN A 238 -11.24 2.71 15.24
C ASN A 238 -10.07 2.74 14.27
N PHE A 239 -9.97 3.77 13.42
CA PHE A 239 -8.97 3.84 12.35
C PHE A 239 -8.01 5.03 12.49
N ASN A 240 -8.32 6.03 13.30
CA ASN A 240 -7.53 7.26 13.44
C ASN A 240 -7.38 7.96 12.07
N LEU A 241 -6.15 8.18 11.58
CA LEU A 241 -5.86 8.72 10.24
C LEU A 241 -5.61 7.61 9.19
N LEU A 242 -5.66 6.35 9.60
CA LEU A 242 -5.42 5.22 8.69
C LEU A 242 -6.57 5.06 7.68
N PRO A 243 -6.28 4.57 6.46
CA PRO A 243 -7.30 4.22 5.49
C PRO A 243 -8.25 3.12 5.99
N PHE A 244 -9.50 3.17 5.55
CA PHE A 244 -10.52 2.18 5.85
C PHE A 244 -11.41 1.93 4.63
N ALA A 245 -12.13 0.79 4.63
CA ALA A 245 -13.08 0.43 3.58
C ALA A 245 -14.53 0.48 4.09
N LEU A 246 -15.50 0.61 3.15
CA LEU A 246 -16.92 0.53 3.45
C LEU A 246 -17.26 -0.75 4.22
N ARG A 247 -16.72 -1.91 3.80
CA ARG A 247 -17.00 -3.22 4.45
C ARG A 247 -16.62 -3.27 5.93
N TRP A 248 -15.69 -2.43 6.39
CA TRP A 248 -15.30 -2.31 7.80
C TRP A 248 -16.31 -1.52 8.64
N LEU A 249 -17.24 -0.81 8.00
CA LEU A 249 -18.30 -0.05 8.66
C LEU A 249 -19.60 -0.86 8.81
N LEU A 250 -19.76 -1.94 8.05
CA LEU A 250 -21.00 -2.72 8.01
C LEU A 250 -21.39 -3.43 9.32
N PRO A 251 -20.48 -3.71 10.27
CA PRO A 251 -20.90 -4.17 11.60
C PRO A 251 -21.74 -3.13 12.38
N GLU A 252 -21.64 -1.82 12.04
CA GLU A 252 -22.30 -0.72 12.76
C GLU A 252 -23.41 -0.03 11.94
N TRP A 253 -23.36 -0.14 10.60
CA TRP A 253 -24.31 0.50 9.68
C TRP A 253 -24.77 -0.46 8.59
N GLU A 254 -26.05 -0.37 8.25
CA GLU A 254 -26.57 -0.99 7.04
C GLU A 254 -25.90 -0.36 5.80
N GLU A 255 -25.64 -1.17 4.76
CA GLU A 255 -24.80 -0.78 3.62
C GLU A 255 -25.27 0.50 2.92
N ASN A 256 -26.58 0.60 2.58
CA ASN A 256 -27.10 1.77 1.88
C ASN A 256 -26.99 3.03 2.73
N ASN A 257 -27.15 2.89 4.04
CA ASN A 257 -26.98 3.99 4.98
C ASN A 257 -25.51 4.40 5.09
N ALA A 258 -24.60 3.43 5.23
CA ALA A 258 -23.16 3.69 5.26
C ALA A 258 -22.68 4.44 4.01
N ARG A 259 -23.13 4.04 2.81
CA ARG A 259 -22.81 4.74 1.55
C ARG A 259 -23.28 6.19 1.53
N LYS A 260 -24.52 6.45 1.98
CA LYS A 260 -25.05 7.83 2.10
C LYS A 260 -24.21 8.68 3.06
N LEU A 261 -23.85 8.12 4.22
CA LEU A 261 -23.05 8.83 5.22
C LEU A 261 -21.64 9.12 4.70
N LEU A 262 -20.98 8.17 4.02
CA LEU A 262 -19.68 8.38 3.37
C LEU A 262 -19.77 9.48 2.30
N ASP A 263 -20.85 9.54 1.51
CA ASP A 263 -21.08 10.61 0.54
C ASP A 263 -21.20 11.98 1.22
N ILE A 264 -21.96 12.08 2.33
CA ILE A 264 -22.05 13.31 3.13
C ILE A 264 -20.67 13.71 3.65
N LEU A 265 -19.91 12.79 4.25
CA LEU A 265 -18.59 13.06 4.81
C LEU A 265 -17.59 13.49 3.72
N THR A 266 -17.63 12.87 2.56
CA THR A 266 -16.79 13.21 1.39
C THR A 266 -17.10 14.61 0.87
N LYS A 267 -18.39 14.94 0.66
CA LYS A 267 -18.84 16.28 0.23
C LYS A 267 -18.45 17.37 1.23
N LYS A 268 -18.44 17.06 2.53
CA LYS A 268 -17.99 17.96 3.60
C LYS A 268 -16.47 18.01 3.77
N LYS A 269 -15.72 17.25 2.96
CA LYS A 269 -14.26 17.12 3.07
C LYS A 269 -13.80 16.66 4.47
N ALA A 270 -14.64 15.89 5.16
CA ALA A 270 -14.30 15.27 6.43
C ALA A 270 -13.51 13.99 6.22
N ILE A 271 -13.75 13.29 5.11
CA ILE A 271 -12.96 12.16 4.64
C ILE A 271 -12.45 12.41 3.21
N HIS A 272 -11.35 11.76 2.89
CA HIS A 272 -10.78 11.64 1.55
C HIS A 272 -11.09 10.26 1.00
N ALA A 273 -11.41 10.15 -0.31
CA ALA A 273 -11.62 8.89 -1.00
C ALA A 273 -10.50 8.69 -2.02
N TYR A 274 -9.79 7.57 -1.93
CA TYR A 274 -8.70 7.21 -2.84
C TYR A 274 -9.29 6.62 -4.12
N PRO A 275 -8.97 7.18 -5.30
CA PRO A 275 -9.33 6.55 -6.57
C PRO A 275 -8.47 5.31 -6.82
N VAL A 276 -9.05 4.33 -7.48
CA VAL A 276 -8.30 3.22 -8.08
C VAL A 276 -7.36 3.79 -9.13
N LEU A 277 -6.14 3.28 -9.19
CA LEU A 277 -5.09 3.75 -10.11
C LEU A 277 -4.88 2.72 -11.21
N VAL A 278 -5.00 3.16 -12.47
CA VAL A 278 -5.01 2.29 -13.65
C VAL A 278 -3.90 2.71 -14.62
N GLU A 279 -3.16 1.75 -15.16
CA GLU A 279 -2.13 1.99 -16.17
C GLU A 279 -2.74 2.60 -17.44
N GLY A 280 -2.09 3.63 -17.98
CA GLY A 280 -2.70 4.50 -18.99
C GLY A 280 -3.01 3.83 -20.33
N ASN A 281 -2.29 2.79 -20.72
CA ASN A 281 -2.53 2.01 -21.95
C ASN A 281 -3.23 0.67 -21.66
N GLY A 282 -3.66 0.42 -20.42
CA GLY A 282 -4.28 -0.84 -20.02
C GLY A 282 -3.32 -2.03 -19.99
N LYS A 283 -2.02 -1.77 -19.82
CA LYS A 283 -1.00 -2.82 -19.73
C LYS A 283 -0.87 -3.33 -18.31
N ARG A 284 -0.46 -4.58 -18.18
CA ARG A 284 -0.30 -5.24 -16.88
C ARG A 284 0.76 -4.53 -16.03
N VAL A 285 0.48 -4.43 -14.74
CA VAL A 285 1.36 -3.82 -13.75
C VAL A 285 1.69 -4.82 -12.65
N THR A 286 2.95 -4.87 -12.25
CA THR A 286 3.41 -5.60 -11.05
C THR A 286 3.91 -4.64 -9.99
N GLN A 287 3.87 -5.07 -8.74
CA GLN A 287 4.40 -4.36 -7.57
C GLN A 287 5.20 -5.34 -6.71
N ALA A 288 6.28 -4.86 -6.15
CA ALA A 288 6.97 -5.49 -5.03
C ALA A 288 7.28 -4.42 -4.00
N GLU A 289 7.15 -4.72 -2.71
CA GLU A 289 7.26 -3.69 -1.69
C GLU A 289 7.81 -4.19 -0.37
N HIS A 290 8.58 -3.32 0.27
CA HIS A 290 9.06 -3.49 1.64
C HIS A 290 8.99 -2.20 2.44
N THR A 291 8.65 -2.35 3.73
CA THR A 291 8.91 -1.32 4.75
C THR A 291 10.33 -1.47 5.28
N PHE A 292 11.03 -0.33 5.42
CA PHE A 292 12.40 -0.30 5.87
C PHE A 292 12.71 0.89 6.78
N ILE A 293 13.77 0.74 7.59
CA ILE A 293 14.32 1.77 8.48
C ILE A 293 15.81 1.88 8.17
N PRO A 294 16.28 3.03 7.64
CA PRO A 294 17.70 3.26 7.38
C PRO A 294 18.52 3.34 8.70
N ASN A 295 19.72 2.82 8.65
CA ASN A 295 20.71 2.97 9.73
C ASN A 295 22.08 3.31 9.12
N GLU A 296 23.08 3.59 9.95
CA GLU A 296 24.43 3.98 9.51
C GLU A 296 25.10 2.93 8.62
N ASN A 297 24.87 1.63 8.91
CA ASN A 297 25.52 0.52 8.24
C ASN A 297 24.71 -0.05 7.06
N GLY A 298 23.50 0.47 6.81
CA GLY A 298 22.61 -0.03 5.77
C GLY A 298 21.14 0.21 6.10
N VAL A 299 20.34 -0.85 6.03
CA VAL A 299 18.89 -0.79 6.20
C VAL A 299 18.37 -1.98 7.00
N THR A 300 17.41 -1.74 7.88
CA THR A 300 16.59 -2.79 8.49
C THR A 300 15.31 -2.90 7.69
N ILE A 301 15.14 -4.00 6.94
CA ILE A 301 13.89 -4.29 6.23
C ILE A 301 12.96 -4.98 7.22
N THR A 302 11.92 -4.29 7.67
CA THR A 302 11.03 -4.79 8.72
C THR A 302 10.10 -5.89 8.24
N THR A 303 9.78 -5.89 6.95
CA THR A 303 8.84 -6.82 6.30
C THR A 303 9.52 -8.01 5.59
N MET A 304 10.78 -8.34 5.94
CA MET A 304 11.38 -9.59 5.49
C MET A 304 10.61 -10.76 6.10
N GLY A 305 9.96 -11.57 5.25
CA GLY A 305 9.39 -12.86 5.66
C GLY A 305 10.51 -13.84 6.08
N GLN A 306 10.23 -14.67 7.07
CA GLN A 306 11.13 -15.79 7.46
C GLN A 306 10.95 -16.97 6.53
#